data_23f29121827260f2fdaf8ab934da38ba
#
_entry.id   23f29121827260f2fdaf8ab934da38ba
#
_cell.length_a   1.000
_cell.length_b   1.000
_cell.length_c   1.000
_cell.angle_alpha   90.00
_cell.angle_beta   90.00
_cell.angle_gamma   90.00
#
_symmetry.space_group_name_H-M   'P 1'
#
loop_
_entity.id
_entity.type
_entity.pdbx_description
1 polymer ?
#
loop_
_entity_poly.entity_id
_entity_poly.type
_entity_poly.pdbx_seq_one_letter_code
_entity_poly.pdbx_strand_id
1 'polypeptide(L)'
;QLLQIFAGVRPVSALVPGVLGTTGVESAEIVQSVVEATRPDRVVVVDALAAGSADRLCRVIQVTDAGIVPGSGVGNSRAAFSAETLGVPVVAVGAPTVMDARQPGEQEPLMVTPRDVDARVRRLSSLISAGINAALFPDWSYDEIAQFVDL
;
A
#
# COMPACT_ATOMS: atom_id res chain seq x y z
N GLN A 1 17.89 23.25 -16.19
CA GLN A 1 16.45 23.55 -16.07
C GLN A 1 15.71 22.49 -15.26
N LEU A 2 15.88 21.16 -15.53
CA LEU A 2 15.22 20.08 -14.76
C LEU A 2 15.57 20.12 -13.26
N LEU A 3 16.83 20.36 -12.89
CA LEU A 3 17.26 20.45 -11.49
C LEU A 3 16.61 21.61 -10.70
N GLN A 4 16.14 22.66 -11.39
CA GLN A 4 15.44 23.78 -10.74
C GLN A 4 13.96 23.45 -10.48
N ILE A 5 13.33 22.64 -11.32
CA ILE A 5 11.94 22.18 -11.14
C ILE A 5 11.84 21.27 -9.92
N PHE A 6 12.89 20.49 -9.64
CA PHE A 6 12.93 19.56 -8.49
C PHE A 6 13.68 20.13 -7.26
N ALA A 7 14.01 21.43 -7.26
CA ALA A 7 14.61 22.08 -6.10
C ALA A 7 13.60 22.04 -4.92
N GLY A 8 13.98 21.38 -3.83
CA GLY A 8 13.12 21.19 -2.67
C GLY A 8 12.27 19.93 -2.68
N VAL A 9 12.25 19.16 -3.78
CA VAL A 9 11.58 17.86 -3.85
C VAL A 9 12.35 16.83 -3.02
N ARG A 10 11.62 16.08 -2.18
CA ARG A 10 12.22 15.00 -1.38
C ARG A 10 12.62 13.84 -2.29
N PRO A 11 13.82 13.26 -2.12
CA PRO A 11 14.18 12.06 -2.85
C PRO A 11 13.30 10.90 -2.43
N VAL A 12 12.78 10.16 -3.42
CA VAL A 12 11.87 9.03 -3.21
C VAL A 12 12.38 7.84 -4.01
N SER A 13 12.40 6.67 -3.38
CA SER A 13 12.57 5.38 -4.05
C SER A 13 11.24 4.65 -4.07
N ALA A 14 10.83 4.11 -5.20
CA ALA A 14 9.65 3.29 -5.35
C ALA A 14 10.03 1.84 -5.67
N LEU A 15 9.36 0.89 -5.02
CA LEU A 15 9.62 -0.54 -5.15
C LEU A 15 8.30 -1.31 -5.23
N VAL A 16 8.20 -2.20 -6.20
CA VAL A 16 7.16 -3.23 -6.27
C VAL A 16 7.86 -4.58 -6.07
N PRO A 17 7.90 -5.13 -4.84
CA PRO A 17 8.73 -6.29 -4.51
C PRO A 17 8.23 -7.59 -5.16
N GLY A 18 7.02 -7.62 -5.71
CA GLY A 18 6.38 -8.83 -6.19
C GLY A 18 5.88 -9.72 -5.05
N VAL A 19 5.60 -10.97 -5.36
CA VAL A 19 5.12 -11.97 -4.40
C VAL A 19 6.06 -13.18 -4.38
N LEU A 20 6.14 -13.87 -3.24
CA LEU A 20 6.99 -15.05 -3.05
C LEU A 20 6.83 -16.08 -4.17
N GLY A 21 5.60 -16.33 -4.64
CA GLY A 21 5.32 -17.30 -5.70
C GLY A 21 5.95 -16.97 -7.06
N THR A 22 6.29 -15.71 -7.31
CA THR A 22 6.96 -15.27 -8.55
C THR A 22 8.44 -14.99 -8.37
N THR A 23 8.84 -14.47 -7.22
CA THR A 23 10.23 -14.05 -6.95
C THR A 23 11.07 -15.13 -6.26
N GLY A 24 10.43 -16.04 -5.54
CA GLY A 24 11.11 -17.00 -4.66
C GLY A 24 11.70 -16.36 -3.38
N VAL A 25 11.45 -15.06 -3.17
CA VAL A 25 11.98 -14.29 -2.02
C VAL A 25 10.80 -13.60 -1.33
N GLU A 26 10.80 -13.57 0.00
CA GLU A 26 9.80 -12.84 0.77
C GLU A 26 9.90 -11.33 0.50
N SER A 27 8.75 -10.68 0.30
CA SER A 27 8.72 -9.24 0.01
C SER A 27 9.39 -8.41 1.12
N ALA A 28 9.30 -8.86 2.37
CA ALA A 28 9.94 -8.20 3.50
C ALA A 28 11.47 -8.23 3.41
N GLU A 29 12.08 -9.31 2.93
CA GLU A 29 13.54 -9.42 2.75
C GLU A 29 14.03 -8.46 1.66
N ILE A 30 13.26 -8.35 0.55
CA ILE A 30 13.56 -7.42 -0.53
C ILE A 30 13.48 -5.97 -0.02
N VAL A 31 12.41 -5.63 0.68
CA VAL A 31 12.20 -4.27 1.23
C VAL A 31 13.28 -3.95 2.27
N GLN A 32 13.61 -4.88 3.17
CA GLN A 32 14.68 -4.71 4.15
C GLN A 32 16.02 -4.37 3.49
N SER A 33 16.39 -5.11 2.45
CA SER A 33 17.63 -4.86 1.69
C SER A 33 17.68 -3.47 1.06
N VAL A 34 16.54 -2.99 0.54
CA VAL A 34 16.44 -1.64 -0.03
C VAL A 34 16.52 -0.58 1.07
N VAL A 35 15.86 -0.80 2.21
CA VAL A 35 15.94 0.12 3.38
C VAL A 35 17.38 0.25 3.88
N GLU A 36 18.10 -0.86 4.01
CA GLU A 36 19.51 -0.86 4.41
C GLU A 36 20.40 -0.10 3.43
N ALA A 37 20.16 -0.26 2.13
CA ALA A 37 20.93 0.39 1.08
C ALA A 37 20.63 1.89 0.95
N THR A 38 19.36 2.29 1.05
CA THR A 38 18.92 3.67 0.80
C THR A 38 18.81 4.52 2.06
N ARG A 39 18.67 3.89 3.23
CA ARG A 39 18.51 4.53 4.55
C ARG A 39 17.45 5.64 4.53
N PRO A 40 16.21 5.33 4.19
CA PRO A 40 15.16 6.33 4.12
C PRO A 40 14.76 6.80 5.52
N ASP A 41 14.29 8.04 5.64
CA ASP A 41 13.72 8.57 6.88
C ASP A 41 12.39 7.90 7.24
N ARG A 42 11.69 7.36 6.24
CA ARG A 42 10.38 6.71 6.41
C ARG A 42 10.06 5.78 5.24
N VAL A 43 9.30 4.74 5.53
CA VAL A 43 8.74 3.84 4.50
C VAL A 43 7.22 4.02 4.45
N VAL A 44 6.67 4.16 3.24
CA VAL A 44 5.22 4.09 2.99
C VAL A 44 4.94 2.74 2.33
N VAL A 45 4.10 1.93 2.95
CA VAL A 45 3.67 0.62 2.43
C VAL A 45 2.23 0.72 1.96
N VAL A 46 1.96 0.27 0.75
CA VAL A 46 0.60 0.21 0.19
C VAL A 46 0.24 -1.25 -0.08
N ASP A 47 -0.88 -1.72 0.48
CA ASP A 47 -1.33 -3.10 0.30
C ASP A 47 -2.86 -3.23 0.25
N ALA A 48 -3.32 -4.34 -0.31
CA ALA A 48 -4.72 -4.73 -0.27
C ALA A 48 -5.06 -5.39 1.07
N LEU A 49 -6.25 -5.07 1.60
CA LEU A 49 -6.73 -5.58 2.89
C LEU A 49 -7.96 -6.49 2.71
N ALA A 50 -8.27 -7.24 3.76
CA ALA A 50 -9.58 -7.86 3.92
C ALA A 50 -10.54 -6.89 4.63
N ALA A 51 -11.77 -6.78 4.12
CA ALA A 51 -12.82 -6.02 4.77
C ALA A 51 -13.45 -6.81 5.92
N GLY A 52 -13.66 -6.16 7.06
CA GLY A 52 -14.44 -6.73 8.17
C GLY A 52 -15.95 -6.69 7.94
N SER A 53 -16.42 -5.94 6.92
CA SER A 53 -17.83 -5.81 6.57
C SER A 53 -18.00 -5.34 5.12
N ALA A 54 -19.16 -5.66 4.51
CA ALA A 54 -19.43 -5.39 3.11
C ALA A 54 -19.51 -3.88 2.76
N ASP A 55 -19.90 -3.04 3.70
CA ASP A 55 -19.97 -1.59 3.55
C ASP A 55 -18.58 -0.94 3.42
N ARG A 56 -17.52 -1.61 3.90
CA ARG A 56 -16.13 -1.16 3.80
C ARG A 56 -15.43 -1.67 2.54
N LEU A 57 -15.95 -2.73 1.92
CA LEU A 57 -15.32 -3.40 0.78
C LEU A 57 -15.18 -2.47 -0.43
N CYS A 58 -13.95 -2.15 -0.84
CA CYS A 58 -13.58 -1.20 -1.89
C CYS A 58 -14.17 0.22 -1.72
N ARG A 59 -14.40 0.66 -0.47
CA ARG A 59 -15.01 1.97 -0.18
C ARG A 59 -14.24 2.82 0.81
N VAL A 60 -13.23 2.26 1.47
CA VAL A 60 -12.42 2.95 2.46
C VAL A 60 -10.94 2.80 2.14
N ILE A 61 -10.16 3.78 2.55
CA ILE A 61 -8.71 3.71 2.63
C ILE A 61 -8.34 3.83 4.10
N GLN A 62 -7.49 2.96 4.59
CA GLN A 62 -7.00 2.96 5.96
C GLN A 62 -5.55 3.41 5.97
N VAL A 63 -5.21 4.30 6.88
CA VAL A 63 -3.84 4.78 7.10
C VAL A 63 -3.49 4.57 8.56
N THR A 64 -2.33 3.99 8.82
CA THR A 64 -1.85 3.72 10.18
C THR A 64 -0.32 3.79 10.24
N ASP A 65 0.22 4.08 11.38
CA ASP A 65 1.65 4.02 11.72
C ASP A 65 2.03 2.73 12.47
N ALA A 66 1.07 1.89 12.80
CA ALA A 66 1.32 0.59 13.44
C ALA A 66 1.94 -0.46 12.50
N GLY A 67 2.08 -0.13 11.21
CA GLY A 67 2.53 -1.08 10.19
C GLY A 67 1.42 -1.98 9.65
N ILE A 68 1.80 -2.98 8.86
CA ILE A 68 0.88 -3.92 8.21
C ILE A 68 1.49 -5.32 8.16
N VAL A 69 0.64 -6.34 8.28
CA VAL A 69 1.00 -7.74 8.07
C VAL A 69 0.32 -8.23 6.79
N PRO A 70 1.04 -8.30 5.66
CA PRO A 70 0.47 -8.73 4.40
C PRO A 70 -0.16 -10.12 4.51
N GLY A 71 -1.32 -10.31 3.88
CA GLY A 71 -2.02 -11.60 3.85
C GLY A 71 -2.70 -12.02 5.15
N SER A 72 -2.59 -11.28 6.25
CA SER A 72 -3.21 -11.65 7.54
C SER A 72 -4.73 -11.78 7.46
N GLY A 73 -5.38 -10.92 6.68
CA GLY A 73 -6.84 -10.94 6.50
C GLY A 73 -7.38 -12.09 5.65
N VAL A 74 -6.52 -12.88 5.02
CA VAL A 74 -6.87 -14.03 4.17
C VAL A 74 -6.21 -15.34 4.64
N GLY A 75 -5.72 -15.36 5.89
CA GLY A 75 -5.10 -16.55 6.47
C GLY A 75 -3.70 -16.89 5.93
N ASN A 76 -3.06 -15.96 5.22
CA ASN A 76 -1.74 -16.13 4.64
C ASN A 76 -0.77 -15.04 5.15
N SER A 77 -0.64 -14.95 6.47
CA SER A 77 0.21 -13.95 7.12
C SER A 77 1.68 -14.09 6.69
N ARG A 78 2.26 -12.96 6.32
CA ARG A 78 3.67 -12.81 5.96
C ARG A 78 4.41 -12.00 7.01
N ALA A 79 5.70 -11.76 6.82
CA ALA A 79 6.47 -10.89 7.69
C ALA A 79 5.86 -9.47 7.71
N ALA A 80 5.80 -8.89 8.90
CA ALA A 80 5.22 -7.57 9.08
C ALA A 80 6.11 -6.46 8.47
N PHE A 81 5.50 -5.43 7.95
CA PHE A 81 6.15 -4.15 7.66
C PHE A 81 5.81 -3.18 8.78
N SER A 82 6.70 -3.05 9.74
CA SER A 82 6.55 -2.16 10.90
C SER A 82 7.86 -1.45 11.19
N ALA A 83 7.84 -0.46 12.06
CA ALA A 83 9.06 0.21 12.51
C ALA A 83 10.02 -0.76 13.21
N GLU A 84 9.50 -1.79 13.88
CA GLU A 84 10.32 -2.81 14.55
C GLU A 84 11.07 -3.68 13.54
N THR A 85 10.40 -4.09 12.44
CA THR A 85 11.00 -4.99 11.45
C THR A 85 11.91 -4.26 10.47
N LEU A 86 11.60 -3.01 10.09
CA LEU A 86 12.37 -2.26 9.10
C LEU A 86 13.40 -1.31 9.73
N GLY A 87 13.35 -1.06 11.04
CA GLY A 87 14.26 -0.14 11.72
C GLY A 87 14.03 1.35 11.42
N VAL A 88 12.98 1.68 10.68
CA VAL A 88 12.59 3.04 10.31
C VAL A 88 11.08 3.23 10.46
N PRO A 89 10.57 4.45 10.70
CA PRO A 89 9.14 4.71 10.78
C PRO A 89 8.39 4.22 9.53
N VAL A 90 7.25 3.55 9.74
CA VAL A 90 6.40 3.02 8.66
C VAL A 90 5.05 3.70 8.69
N VAL A 91 4.53 4.06 7.52
CA VAL A 91 3.13 4.44 7.31
C VAL A 91 2.53 3.39 6.37
N ALA A 92 1.55 2.66 6.86
CA ALA A 92 0.82 1.69 6.05
C ALA A 92 -0.49 2.32 5.53
N VAL A 93 -0.73 2.16 4.23
CA VAL A 93 -1.93 2.59 3.53
C VAL A 93 -2.57 1.35 2.93
N GLY A 94 -3.81 1.07 3.28
CA GLY A 94 -4.48 -0.13 2.81
C GLY A 94 -5.90 0.11 2.34
N ALA A 95 -6.33 -0.65 1.32
CA ALA A 95 -7.69 -0.62 0.83
C ALA A 95 -8.28 -2.04 0.83
N PRO A 96 -9.43 -2.28 1.49
CA PRO A 96 -10.06 -3.60 1.50
C PRO A 96 -10.61 -3.94 0.12
N THR A 97 -10.11 -5.02 -0.49
CA THR A 97 -10.52 -5.49 -1.83
C THR A 97 -11.23 -6.83 -1.81
N VAL A 98 -11.14 -7.55 -0.70
CA VAL A 98 -11.79 -8.84 -0.47
C VAL A 98 -12.45 -8.87 0.91
N MET A 99 -13.40 -9.76 1.12
CA MET A 99 -13.93 -10.06 2.44
C MET A 99 -14.24 -11.54 2.57
N ASP A 100 -14.21 -12.05 3.80
CA ASP A 100 -14.70 -13.39 4.10
C ASP A 100 -16.22 -13.33 4.28
N ALA A 101 -16.93 -14.04 3.43
CA ALA A 101 -18.40 -14.11 3.43
C ALA A 101 -18.93 -15.43 4.01
N ARG A 102 -18.12 -16.15 4.83
CA ARG A 102 -18.56 -17.39 5.49
C ARG A 102 -19.85 -17.18 6.29
N GLN A 103 -20.69 -18.18 6.24
CA GLN A 103 -21.85 -18.28 7.14
C GLN A 103 -21.39 -18.75 8.53
N PRO A 104 -22.10 -18.37 9.61
CA PRO A 104 -21.84 -18.91 10.93
C PRO A 104 -21.88 -20.46 10.94
N GLY A 105 -20.77 -21.07 11.35
CA GLY A 105 -20.62 -22.54 11.38
C GLY A 105 -19.84 -23.15 10.20
N GLU A 106 -19.55 -22.39 9.15
CA GLU A 106 -18.65 -22.83 8.06
C GLU A 106 -17.19 -22.76 8.51
N GLN A 107 -16.41 -23.80 8.20
CA GLN A 107 -14.98 -23.84 8.57
C GLN A 107 -14.08 -23.26 7.48
N GLU A 108 -14.44 -23.46 6.21
CA GLU A 108 -13.66 -22.99 5.07
C GLU A 108 -13.93 -21.50 4.79
N PRO A 109 -12.88 -20.68 4.60
CA PRO A 109 -13.07 -19.27 4.25
C PRO A 109 -13.66 -19.12 2.86
N LEU A 110 -14.70 -18.29 2.74
CA LEU A 110 -15.31 -17.91 1.47
C LEU A 110 -14.90 -16.49 1.10
N MET A 111 -13.79 -16.34 0.40
CA MET A 111 -13.30 -15.03 0.00
C MET A 111 -14.08 -14.52 -1.20
N VAL A 112 -14.71 -13.34 -1.05
CA VAL A 112 -15.48 -12.68 -2.11
C VAL A 112 -14.94 -11.30 -2.40
N THR A 113 -15.15 -10.86 -3.65
CA THR A 113 -14.79 -9.53 -4.13
C THR A 113 -15.91 -8.98 -5.04
N PRO A 114 -16.08 -7.67 -5.16
CA PRO A 114 -17.05 -7.09 -6.08
C PRO A 114 -16.76 -7.48 -7.54
N ARG A 115 -17.81 -7.65 -8.35
CA ARG A 115 -17.68 -7.97 -9.78
C ARG A 115 -16.86 -6.92 -10.55
N ASP A 116 -16.94 -5.66 -10.13
CA ASP A 116 -16.25 -4.51 -10.70
C ASP A 116 -14.96 -4.13 -9.94
N VAL A 117 -14.33 -5.11 -9.26
CA VAL A 117 -13.15 -4.88 -8.40
C VAL A 117 -12.03 -4.15 -9.14
N ASP A 118 -11.74 -4.49 -10.40
CA ASP A 118 -10.68 -3.85 -11.18
C ASP A 118 -10.90 -2.34 -11.37
N ALA A 119 -12.15 -1.93 -11.62
CA ALA A 119 -12.50 -0.51 -11.73
C ALA A 119 -12.40 0.21 -10.39
N ARG A 120 -12.77 -0.47 -9.31
CA ARG A 120 -12.67 0.08 -7.94
C ARG A 120 -11.22 0.20 -7.50
N VAL A 121 -10.41 -0.82 -7.75
CA VAL A 121 -8.97 -0.79 -7.43
C VAL A 121 -8.28 0.34 -8.19
N ARG A 122 -8.56 0.52 -9.48
CA ARG A 122 -8.01 1.67 -10.23
C ARG A 122 -8.33 3.01 -9.58
N ARG A 123 -9.60 3.25 -9.18
CA ARG A 123 -10.00 4.50 -8.51
C ARG A 123 -9.31 4.67 -7.15
N LEU A 124 -9.22 3.61 -6.35
CA LEU A 124 -8.53 3.64 -5.05
C LEU A 124 -7.04 3.90 -5.24
N SER A 125 -6.41 3.28 -6.24
CA SER A 125 -4.99 3.49 -6.55
C SER A 125 -4.70 4.93 -6.97
N SER A 126 -5.54 5.52 -7.84
CA SER A 126 -5.42 6.93 -8.21
C SER A 126 -5.54 7.84 -7.00
N LEU A 127 -6.53 7.59 -6.12
CA LEU A 127 -6.73 8.39 -4.92
C LEU A 127 -5.56 8.25 -3.93
N ILE A 128 -5.05 7.02 -3.72
CA ILE A 128 -3.88 6.77 -2.86
C ILE A 128 -2.64 7.45 -3.46
N SER A 129 -2.43 7.34 -4.77
CA SER A 129 -1.34 7.98 -5.48
C SER A 129 -1.39 9.50 -5.31
N ALA A 130 -2.56 10.13 -5.53
CA ALA A 130 -2.74 11.57 -5.32
C ALA A 130 -2.42 11.98 -3.88
N GLY A 131 -2.91 11.23 -2.89
CA GLY A 131 -2.65 11.49 -1.47
C GLY A 131 -1.18 11.36 -1.09
N ILE A 132 -0.48 10.34 -1.59
CA ILE A 132 0.96 10.16 -1.33
C ILE A 132 1.75 11.29 -1.97
N ASN A 133 1.46 11.66 -3.23
CA ASN A 133 2.15 12.75 -3.90
C ASN A 133 1.89 14.10 -3.21
N ALA A 134 0.65 14.39 -2.79
CA ALA A 134 0.34 15.59 -2.02
C ALA A 134 1.11 15.66 -0.69
N ALA A 135 1.34 14.53 -0.03
CA ALA A 135 2.14 14.48 1.20
C ALA A 135 3.65 14.63 0.94
N LEU A 136 4.14 14.16 -0.20
CA LEU A 136 5.55 14.26 -0.58
C LEU A 136 5.91 15.66 -1.13
N PHE A 137 4.96 16.32 -1.78
CA PHE A 137 5.13 17.62 -2.44
C PHE A 137 4.10 18.63 -1.90
N PRO A 138 4.22 19.06 -0.63
CA PRO A 138 3.19 19.87 0.04
C PRO A 138 3.01 21.27 -0.59
N ASP A 139 4.00 21.75 -1.32
CA ASP A 139 3.95 23.06 -1.99
C ASP A 139 3.32 22.98 -3.41
N TRP A 140 3.00 21.77 -3.88
CA TRP A 140 2.41 21.57 -5.20
C TRP A 140 0.88 21.51 -5.10
N SER A 141 0.21 22.21 -6.03
CA SER A 141 -1.23 22.10 -6.19
C SER A 141 -1.63 20.72 -6.76
N TYR A 142 -2.90 20.37 -6.61
CA TYR A 142 -3.45 19.13 -7.19
C TYR A 142 -3.24 19.08 -8.71
N ASP A 143 -3.43 20.21 -9.41
CA ASP A 143 -3.28 20.28 -10.87
C ASP A 143 -1.82 20.06 -11.30
N GLU A 144 -0.85 20.54 -10.54
CA GLU A 144 0.57 20.27 -10.77
C GLU A 144 0.90 18.79 -10.58
N ILE A 145 0.39 18.19 -9.50
CA ILE A 145 0.56 16.74 -9.24
C ILE A 145 -0.08 15.93 -10.36
N ALA A 146 -1.30 16.26 -10.78
CA ALA A 146 -2.05 15.54 -11.80
C ALA A 146 -1.35 15.52 -13.18
N GLN A 147 -0.51 16.52 -13.48
CA GLN A 147 0.28 16.54 -14.71
C GLN A 147 1.41 15.49 -14.75
N PHE A 148 1.86 15.01 -13.60
CA PHE A 148 2.94 14.02 -13.48
C PHE A 148 2.43 12.62 -13.13
N VAL A 149 1.19 12.51 -12.71
CA VAL A 149 0.53 11.26 -12.35
C VAL A 149 -0.71 11.13 -13.24
N ASP A 150 -0.81 10.06 -14.00
CA ASP A 150 -1.99 9.76 -14.83
C ASP A 150 -3.20 9.49 -13.90
N LEU A 151 -3.88 10.56 -13.46
CA LEU A 151 -5.03 10.55 -12.55
C LEU A 151 -6.34 10.71 -13.29
#